data_6311931ed866a68144aa9c5b876fdc48
#
_entry.id   6311931ed866a68144aa9c5b876fdc48
#
_cell.length_a   1.000
_cell.length_b   1.000
_cell.length_c   1.000
_cell.angle_alpha   90.00
_cell.angle_beta   90.00
_cell.angle_gamma   90.00
#
_symmetry.space_group_name_H-M   'P 1'
#
loop_
_entity.id
_entity.type
_entity.pdbx_description
1 polymer ?
#
loop_
_entity_poly.entity_id
_entity_poly.type
_entity_poly.pdbx_seq_one_letter_code
_entity_poly.pdbx_strand_id
1 'polypeptide(L)'
;MTAFIKTLAAIVAGTVVATSAFAQSARELSGPSPYNAVENEPAPRLIVDPPLPHLLAHGVVQIQYRVENVRILSVFGAGALNVSPRVGHLHVHVDDLPWWWAETADNNNTIDFAGVPPGDHKVRIELVDANHRVFPGQSVTVSFTVPERAAAAHQH
;
A
#
# COMPACT_ATOMS: atom_id res chain seq x y z
N MET A 1 -1.01 -53.35 -72.33
CA MET A 1 0.04 -52.81 -71.43
C MET A 1 -0.58 -51.67 -70.62
N THR A 2 -1.07 -51.95 -69.46
CA THR A 2 -1.80 -50.99 -68.61
C THR A 2 -0.96 -50.75 -67.28
N ALA A 3 -0.40 -49.56 -67.17
CA ALA A 3 0.40 -49.18 -66.09
C ALA A 3 -0.52 -48.65 -64.92
N PHE A 4 -0.46 -49.31 -63.77
CA PHE A 4 -1.14 -48.88 -62.55
C PHE A 4 -0.24 -47.86 -61.82
N ILE A 5 -0.69 -46.63 -61.66
CA ILE A 5 -0.08 -45.60 -60.84
C ILE A 5 -0.65 -45.76 -59.43
N LYS A 6 0.20 -46.15 -58.46
CA LYS A 6 -0.14 -46.18 -57.03
C LYS A 6 0.16 -44.80 -56.44
N THR A 7 -0.89 -44.08 -56.10
CA THR A 7 -0.77 -42.80 -55.36
C THR A 7 -0.56 -43.12 -53.88
N LEU A 8 0.58 -42.74 -53.35
CA LEU A 8 0.91 -42.84 -51.92
C LEU A 8 0.42 -41.58 -51.19
N ALA A 9 -0.64 -41.67 -50.41
CA ALA A 9 -1.10 -40.60 -49.58
C ALA A 9 -0.26 -40.54 -48.27
N ALA A 10 0.55 -39.50 -48.11
CA ALA A 10 1.28 -39.26 -46.92
C ALA A 10 0.38 -38.55 -45.90
N ILE A 11 0.05 -39.22 -44.80
CA ILE A 11 -0.65 -38.61 -43.67
C ILE A 11 0.39 -37.90 -42.81
N VAL A 12 0.41 -36.57 -42.82
CA VAL A 12 1.19 -35.76 -41.89
C VAL A 12 0.41 -35.69 -40.59
N ALA A 13 0.83 -36.48 -39.58
CA ALA A 13 0.31 -36.35 -38.21
C ALA A 13 0.95 -35.12 -37.58
N GLY A 14 0.19 -34.02 -37.54
CA GLY A 14 0.58 -32.81 -36.81
C GLY A 14 0.47 -33.07 -35.30
N THR A 15 1.60 -33.17 -34.62
CA THR A 15 1.66 -33.16 -33.14
C THR A 15 1.33 -31.74 -32.65
N VAL A 16 0.13 -31.56 -32.10
CA VAL A 16 -0.25 -30.36 -31.33
C VAL A 16 0.49 -30.44 -30.00
N VAL A 17 1.55 -29.68 -29.89
CA VAL A 17 2.20 -29.45 -28.55
C VAL A 17 1.29 -28.51 -27.78
N ALA A 18 0.50 -29.06 -26.87
CA ALA A 18 -0.23 -28.25 -25.89
C ALA A 18 0.79 -27.63 -24.94
N THR A 19 1.12 -26.37 -25.16
CA THR A 19 1.86 -25.56 -24.18
C THR A 19 0.94 -25.32 -22.99
N SER A 20 1.20 -26.00 -21.88
CA SER A 20 0.54 -25.72 -20.61
C SER A 20 0.90 -24.27 -20.24
N ALA A 21 -0.04 -23.36 -20.37
CA ALA A 21 0.08 -22.05 -19.78
C ALA A 21 0.03 -22.24 -18.26
N PHE A 22 1.19 -22.25 -17.62
CA PHE A 22 1.25 -22.18 -16.17
C PHE A 22 0.67 -20.82 -15.78
N ALA A 23 -0.47 -20.84 -15.09
CA ALA A 23 -1.02 -19.63 -14.48
C ALA A 23 0.01 -19.11 -13.49
N GLN A 24 0.49 -17.87 -13.70
CA GLN A 24 1.37 -17.22 -12.77
C GLN A 24 0.64 -17.04 -11.43
N SER A 25 1.30 -17.33 -10.34
CA SER A 25 0.75 -17.09 -9.00
C SER A 25 0.62 -15.57 -8.75
N ALA A 26 -0.29 -15.18 -7.88
CA ALA A 26 -0.42 -13.77 -7.47
C ALA A 26 0.90 -13.20 -6.93
N ARG A 27 1.72 -14.05 -6.32
CA ARG A 27 3.05 -13.69 -5.82
C ARG A 27 4.04 -13.38 -6.94
N GLU A 28 4.01 -14.15 -8.03
CA GLU A 28 4.87 -13.93 -9.20
C GLU A 28 4.49 -12.66 -9.95
N LEU A 29 3.20 -12.32 -9.97
CA LEU A 29 2.69 -11.08 -10.56
C LEU A 29 3.02 -9.84 -9.74
N SER A 30 3.25 -9.99 -8.43
CA SER A 30 3.56 -8.86 -7.53
C SER A 30 5.00 -8.34 -7.65
N GLY A 31 5.82 -8.94 -8.53
CA GLY A 31 7.23 -8.52 -8.73
C GLY A 31 8.20 -9.09 -7.71
N PRO A 32 9.37 -8.45 -7.53
CA PRO A 32 10.42 -8.95 -6.64
C PRO A 32 9.93 -9.10 -5.21
N SER A 33 10.47 -10.09 -4.49
CA SER A 33 10.08 -10.38 -3.12
C SER A 33 10.15 -9.13 -2.25
N PRO A 34 9.08 -8.78 -1.52
CA PRO A 34 9.09 -7.64 -0.61
C PRO A 34 10.09 -7.78 0.55
N TYR A 35 10.62 -8.98 0.75
CA TYR A 35 11.56 -9.30 1.82
C TYR A 35 13.05 -9.27 1.38
N ASN A 36 13.33 -8.85 0.14
CA ASN A 36 14.72 -8.65 -0.25
C ASN A 36 15.36 -7.58 0.64
N ALA A 37 16.51 -7.89 1.20
CA ALA A 37 17.26 -6.92 1.98
C ALA A 37 17.60 -5.70 1.14
N VAL A 38 17.46 -4.54 1.74
CA VAL A 38 17.80 -3.26 1.15
C VAL A 38 19.12 -2.81 1.77
N GLU A 39 20.19 -2.90 1.00
CA GLU A 39 21.54 -2.52 1.43
C GLU A 39 21.89 -1.14 0.87
N ASN A 40 22.62 -0.35 1.64
CA ASN A 40 23.16 0.96 1.23
C ASN A 40 22.10 2.01 0.83
N GLU A 41 20.86 1.87 1.26
CA GLU A 41 19.86 2.92 1.07
C GLU A 41 20.10 4.09 2.05
N PRO A 42 19.74 5.31 1.63
CA PRO A 42 19.73 6.47 2.51
C PRO A 42 18.82 6.26 3.74
N ALA A 43 18.89 7.17 4.70
CA ALA A 43 18.03 7.08 5.90
C ALA A 43 16.54 7.05 5.55
N PRO A 44 15.71 6.33 6.34
CA PRO A 44 14.26 6.38 6.23
C PRO A 44 13.72 7.81 6.25
N ARG A 45 12.70 8.08 5.44
CA ARG A 45 12.07 9.39 5.40
C ARG A 45 10.55 9.25 5.27
N LEU A 46 9.84 9.99 6.13
CA LEU A 46 8.41 10.17 6.08
C LEU A 46 8.09 11.60 5.65
N ILE A 47 7.28 11.75 4.62
CA ILE A 47 6.75 13.01 4.12
C ILE A 47 5.23 12.94 4.24
N VAL A 48 4.62 13.95 4.83
CA VAL A 48 3.17 14.00 5.08
C VAL A 48 2.65 15.35 4.65
N ASP A 49 1.61 15.35 3.83
CA ASP A 49 0.91 16.55 3.41
C ASP A 49 -0.22 16.91 4.38
N PRO A 50 -0.66 18.17 4.42
CA PRO A 50 -1.89 18.53 5.13
C PRO A 50 -3.11 17.78 4.58
N PRO A 51 -4.17 17.58 5.39
CA PRO A 51 -5.41 17.00 4.91
C PRO A 51 -6.02 17.81 3.77
N LEU A 52 -6.73 17.15 2.86
CA LEU A 52 -7.41 17.80 1.75
C LEU A 52 -8.57 18.67 2.25
N PRO A 53 -8.51 20.01 2.09
CA PRO A 53 -9.47 20.92 2.74
C PRO A 53 -10.93 20.71 2.34
N HIS A 54 -11.18 20.34 1.09
CA HIS A 54 -12.56 20.14 0.60
C HIS A 54 -13.24 18.92 1.23
N LEU A 55 -12.49 17.94 1.71
CA LEU A 55 -13.03 16.77 2.38
C LEU A 55 -13.32 17.04 3.86
N LEU A 56 -12.57 17.93 4.49
CA LEU A 56 -12.79 18.32 5.89
C LEU A 56 -14.20 18.91 6.10
N ALA A 57 -14.72 19.65 5.12
CA ALA A 57 -16.10 20.18 5.17
C ALA A 57 -17.16 19.07 5.26
N HIS A 58 -16.82 17.85 4.93
CA HIS A 58 -17.70 16.68 5.04
C HIS A 58 -17.37 15.80 6.26
N GLY A 59 -16.44 16.22 7.12
CA GLY A 59 -15.96 15.45 8.25
C GLY A 59 -15.13 14.21 7.82
N VAL A 60 -14.51 14.29 6.65
CA VAL A 60 -13.60 13.27 6.10
C VAL A 60 -12.18 13.84 6.12
N VAL A 61 -11.28 13.09 6.69
CA VAL A 61 -9.84 13.41 6.71
C VAL A 61 -9.14 12.47 5.74
N GLN A 62 -8.49 13.06 4.74
CA GLN A 62 -7.62 12.35 3.81
C GLN A 62 -6.27 13.05 3.81
N ILE A 63 -5.24 12.32 4.24
CA ILE A 63 -3.85 12.78 4.35
C ILE A 63 -3.01 11.98 3.38
N GLN A 64 -2.33 12.66 2.47
CA GLN A 64 -1.38 12.02 1.58
C GLN A 64 -0.01 11.93 2.26
N TYR A 65 0.65 10.80 2.06
CA TYR A 65 2.00 10.60 2.57
C TYR A 65 2.90 9.93 1.54
N ARG A 66 4.19 10.03 1.77
CA ARG A 66 5.21 9.30 1.03
C ARG A 66 6.28 8.80 1.99
N VAL A 67 6.66 7.56 1.82
CA VAL A 67 7.77 6.94 2.54
C VAL A 67 8.90 6.67 1.57
N GLU A 68 10.12 7.03 1.97
CA GLU A 68 11.33 6.76 1.22
C GLU A 68 12.25 5.84 2.04
N ASN A 69 12.91 4.92 1.35
CA ASN A 69 13.92 4.01 1.90
C ASN A 69 13.39 3.06 3.00
N VAL A 70 12.07 2.81 3.04
CA VAL A 70 11.40 1.79 3.84
C VAL A 70 10.28 1.20 2.99
N ARG A 71 10.07 -0.10 3.09
CA ARG A 71 8.93 -0.78 2.46
C ARG A 71 7.82 -0.92 3.47
N ILE A 72 6.67 -0.39 3.13
CA ILE A 72 5.46 -0.52 3.96
C ILE A 72 4.86 -1.90 3.72
N LEU A 73 4.79 -2.72 4.74
CA LEU A 73 4.30 -4.10 4.66
C LEU A 73 3.57 -4.48 5.95
N SER A 74 2.58 -5.38 5.82
CA SER A 74 1.89 -6.00 6.98
C SER A 74 2.73 -7.12 7.59
N VAL A 75 3.97 -6.82 7.97
CA VAL A 75 4.90 -7.76 8.58
C VAL A 75 5.38 -7.20 9.90
N PHE A 76 5.27 -8.01 10.94
CA PHE A 76 5.49 -7.60 12.32
C PHE A 76 6.48 -8.51 13.04
N GLY A 77 7.13 -7.93 14.04
CA GLY A 77 8.00 -8.64 14.97
C GLY A 77 9.48 -8.64 14.59
N ALA A 78 10.30 -8.98 15.56
CA ALA A 78 11.76 -8.94 15.45
C ALA A 78 12.32 -9.84 14.34
N GLY A 79 11.63 -10.94 14.01
CA GLY A 79 12.05 -11.86 12.94
C GLY A 79 12.07 -11.20 11.56
N ALA A 80 11.20 -10.23 11.30
CA ALA A 80 11.19 -9.51 10.05
C ALA A 80 12.43 -8.63 9.86
N LEU A 81 12.99 -8.09 10.94
CA LEU A 81 14.20 -7.27 10.92
C LEU A 81 15.45 -8.06 10.51
N ASN A 82 15.44 -9.38 10.75
CA ASN A 82 16.53 -10.26 10.30
C ASN A 82 16.52 -10.44 8.77
N VAL A 83 15.38 -10.26 8.13
CA VAL A 83 15.23 -10.32 6.67
C VAL A 83 15.55 -8.97 6.06
N SER A 84 15.02 -7.89 6.62
CA SER A 84 15.32 -6.53 6.18
C SER A 84 15.06 -5.52 7.31
N PRO A 85 16.04 -4.67 7.65
CA PRO A 85 15.85 -3.57 8.59
C PRO A 85 15.01 -2.41 7.99
N ARG A 86 14.67 -2.50 6.69
CA ARG A 86 13.95 -1.50 5.92
C ARG A 86 12.52 -1.93 5.59
N VAL A 87 11.93 -2.73 6.46
CA VAL A 87 10.52 -3.11 6.44
C VAL A 87 9.83 -2.48 7.63
N GLY A 88 8.66 -1.91 7.41
CA GLY A 88 7.93 -1.22 8.46
C GLY A 88 6.48 -0.90 8.05
N HIS A 89 5.86 -0.05 8.86
CA HIS A 89 4.50 0.44 8.65
C HIS A 89 4.34 1.81 9.32
N LEU A 90 3.16 2.41 9.20
CA LEU A 90 2.88 3.65 9.91
C LEU A 90 2.00 3.37 11.12
N HIS A 91 2.28 4.06 12.24
CA HIS A 91 1.34 4.23 13.33
C HIS A 91 0.62 5.55 13.17
N VAL A 92 -0.70 5.51 13.24
CA VAL A 92 -1.55 6.70 13.10
C VAL A 92 -2.32 6.92 14.38
N HIS A 93 -2.12 8.09 14.98
CA HIS A 93 -2.76 8.53 16.22
C HIS A 93 -3.60 9.76 15.92
N VAL A 94 -4.85 9.76 16.35
CA VAL A 94 -5.76 10.90 16.19
C VAL A 94 -6.01 11.53 17.56
N ASP A 95 -5.74 12.81 17.68
CA ASP A 95 -5.87 13.59 18.90
C ASP A 95 -5.16 12.93 20.09
N ASP A 96 -5.81 12.89 21.25
CA ASP A 96 -5.34 12.20 22.44
C ASP A 96 -6.14 10.91 22.72
N LEU A 97 -6.67 10.29 21.66
CA LEU A 97 -7.41 9.03 21.76
C LEU A 97 -6.49 7.93 22.29
N PRO A 98 -7.02 7.01 23.12
CA PRO A 98 -6.21 5.95 23.72
C PRO A 98 -5.89 4.80 22.75
N TRP A 99 -6.29 4.90 21.50
CA TRP A 99 -6.07 3.91 20.44
C TRP A 99 -5.39 4.54 19.22
N TRP A 100 -4.77 3.70 18.45
CA TRP A 100 -4.12 4.02 17.18
C TRP A 100 -4.25 2.80 16.25
N TRP A 101 -3.95 2.97 14.99
CA TRP A 101 -3.90 1.84 14.05
C TRP A 101 -2.59 1.82 13.27
N ALA A 102 -2.27 0.62 12.75
CA ALA A 102 -1.17 0.44 11.83
C ALA A 102 -1.68 0.59 10.39
N GLU A 103 -1.11 1.54 9.65
CA GLU A 103 -1.29 1.64 8.21
C GLU A 103 -0.20 0.82 7.53
N THR A 104 -0.63 -0.19 6.78
CA THR A 104 0.27 -1.17 6.17
C THR A 104 0.09 -1.29 4.65
N ALA A 105 -0.79 -0.49 4.07
CA ALA A 105 -1.03 -0.48 2.63
C ALA A 105 0.11 0.26 1.91
N ASP A 106 0.75 -0.43 0.97
CA ASP A 106 1.87 0.11 0.19
C ASP A 106 1.42 0.77 -1.14
N ASN A 107 0.15 0.62 -1.49
CA ASN A 107 -0.38 1.00 -2.81
C ASN A 107 -1.28 2.24 -2.79
N ASN A 108 -1.57 2.79 -1.63
CA ASN A 108 -2.56 3.85 -1.46
C ASN A 108 -1.92 5.22 -1.18
N ASN A 109 -0.85 5.27 -0.40
CA ASN A 109 -0.16 6.50 0.03
C ASN A 109 -1.11 7.55 0.65
N THR A 110 -2.25 7.11 1.18
CA THR A 110 -3.24 7.94 1.87
C THR A 110 -3.65 7.33 3.19
N ILE A 111 -3.90 8.18 4.16
CA ILE A 111 -4.53 7.84 5.44
C ILE A 111 -5.91 8.47 5.40
N ASP A 112 -6.93 7.61 5.44
CA ASP A 112 -8.33 8.02 5.28
C ASP A 112 -9.15 7.63 6.50
N PHE A 113 -9.88 8.59 7.08
CA PHE A 113 -10.85 8.33 8.13
C PHE A 113 -11.95 9.37 8.12
N ALA A 114 -13.09 9.05 8.74
CA ALA A 114 -14.27 9.91 8.73
C ALA A 114 -14.95 9.94 10.11
N GLY A 115 -15.94 10.80 10.24
CA GLY A 115 -16.68 10.97 11.47
C GLY A 115 -16.00 11.88 12.48
N VAL A 116 -15.03 12.68 12.03
CA VAL A 116 -14.36 13.67 12.85
C VAL A 116 -15.33 14.83 13.10
N PRO A 117 -15.59 15.22 14.36
CA PRO A 117 -16.47 16.32 14.68
C PRO A 117 -15.89 17.67 14.23
N PRO A 118 -16.69 18.73 14.14
CA PRO A 118 -16.17 20.08 13.96
C PRO A 118 -15.23 20.48 15.10
N GLY A 119 -14.17 21.22 14.77
CA GLY A 119 -13.18 21.69 15.73
C GLY A 119 -11.74 21.45 15.31
N ASP A 120 -10.84 21.75 16.20
CA ASP A 120 -9.40 21.57 15.99
C ASP A 120 -8.97 20.15 16.32
N HIS A 121 -8.19 19.59 15.43
CA HIS A 121 -7.70 18.21 15.50
C HIS A 121 -6.22 18.12 15.15
N LYS A 122 -5.59 17.02 15.56
CA LYS A 122 -4.22 16.67 15.20
C LYS A 122 -4.14 15.18 14.85
N VAL A 123 -3.32 14.85 13.88
CA VAL A 123 -2.95 13.48 13.56
C VAL A 123 -1.43 13.37 13.65
N ARG A 124 -0.95 12.44 14.47
CA ARG A 124 0.46 12.08 14.55
C ARG A 124 0.69 10.79 13.80
N ILE A 125 1.61 10.83 12.85
CA ILE A 125 1.97 9.73 11.97
C ILE A 125 3.44 9.40 12.24
N GLU A 126 3.72 8.15 12.54
CA GLU A 126 5.05 7.66 12.88
C GLU A 126 5.45 6.53 11.93
N LEU A 127 6.58 6.66 11.26
CA LEU A 127 7.17 5.56 10.51
C LEU A 127 7.92 4.66 11.48
N VAL A 128 7.51 3.41 11.56
CA VAL A 128 8.06 2.43 12.49
C VAL A 128 8.63 1.22 11.76
N ASP A 129 9.61 0.56 12.37
CA ASP A 129 10.11 -0.72 11.90
C ASP A 129 9.11 -1.86 12.18
N ALA A 130 9.40 -3.05 11.71
CA ALA A 130 8.54 -4.21 11.92
C ALA A 130 8.37 -4.60 13.42
N ASN A 131 9.21 -4.10 14.30
CA ASN A 131 9.13 -4.30 15.75
C ASN A 131 8.57 -3.08 16.49
N HIS A 132 7.81 -2.23 15.79
CA HIS A 132 7.12 -1.03 16.30
C HIS A 132 8.04 0.07 16.88
N ARG A 133 9.32 0.10 16.51
CA ARG A 133 10.23 1.17 16.92
C ARG A 133 10.23 2.27 15.88
N VAL A 134 9.98 3.49 16.32
CA VAL A 134 9.98 4.67 15.44
C VAL A 134 11.39 4.87 14.86
N PHE A 135 11.49 5.04 13.55
CA PHE A 135 12.72 5.45 12.92
C PHE A 135 13.10 6.88 13.38
N PRO A 136 14.36 7.13 13.72
CA PRO A 136 14.77 8.43 14.27
C PRO A 136 14.32 9.60 13.40
N GLY A 137 13.60 10.55 14.02
CA GLY A 137 13.10 11.76 13.35
C GLY A 137 11.91 11.53 12.39
N GLN A 138 11.34 10.33 12.34
CA GLN A 138 10.25 9.99 11.42
C GLN A 138 8.88 9.97 12.13
N SER A 139 8.58 11.05 12.85
CA SER A 139 7.27 11.32 13.46
C SER A 139 6.81 12.70 13.01
N VAL A 140 5.66 12.79 12.38
CA VAL A 140 5.06 14.03 11.88
C VAL A 140 3.69 14.22 12.51
N THR A 141 3.43 15.43 13.03
CA THR A 141 2.12 15.81 13.52
C THR A 141 1.53 16.87 12.58
N VAL A 142 0.34 16.61 12.10
CA VAL A 142 -0.44 17.52 11.26
C VAL A 142 -1.63 18.01 12.06
N SER A 143 -1.79 19.33 12.17
CA SER A 143 -2.95 19.96 12.80
C SER A 143 -3.88 20.53 11.72
N PHE A 144 -5.19 20.42 11.95
CA PHE A 144 -6.21 20.92 11.02
C PHE A 144 -7.49 21.24 11.79
N THR A 145 -8.37 22.04 11.15
CA THR A 145 -9.68 22.35 11.70
C THR A 145 -10.77 21.77 10.80
N VAL A 146 -11.66 20.99 11.38
CA VAL A 146 -12.90 20.55 10.71
C VAL A 146 -13.93 21.66 10.86
N PRO A 147 -14.43 22.26 9.77
CA PRO A 147 -15.39 23.33 9.86
C PRO A 147 -16.75 22.83 10.37
N GLU A 148 -17.49 23.71 11.05
CA GLU A 148 -18.88 23.42 11.36
C GLU A 148 -19.67 23.19 10.06
N ARG A 149 -20.43 22.09 10.03
CA ARG A 149 -21.29 21.81 8.89
C ARG A 149 -22.37 22.89 8.84
N ALA A 150 -22.40 23.67 7.77
CA ALA A 150 -23.50 24.60 7.55
C ALA A 150 -24.82 23.83 7.70
N ALA A 151 -25.70 24.31 8.62
CA ALA A 151 -27.01 23.72 8.79
C ALA A 151 -27.68 23.67 7.43
N ALA A 152 -28.05 22.48 6.95
CA ALA A 152 -28.82 22.38 5.73
C ALA A 152 -30.08 23.22 5.90
N ALA A 153 -30.20 24.29 5.10
CA ALA A 153 -31.42 25.08 5.07
C ALA A 153 -32.54 24.15 4.62
N HIS A 154 -33.37 23.71 5.57
CA HIS A 154 -34.61 23.02 5.25
C HIS A 154 -35.47 24.01 4.46
N GLN A 155 -35.45 23.93 3.14
CA GLN A 155 -36.44 24.55 2.29
C GLN A 155 -37.73 23.72 2.45
N HIS A 156 -38.69 24.29 3.13
CA HIS A 156 -40.07 23.81 3.17
C HIS A 156 -40.82 24.27 1.93
#